data_1bc6072b937025880bd0c8ed53231741
#
_entry.id   1bc6072b937025880bd0c8ed53231741
#
_cell.length_a   1.000
_cell.length_b   1.000
_cell.length_c   1.000
_cell.angle_alpha   90.00
_cell.angle_beta   90.00
_cell.angle_gamma   90.00
#
_symmetry.space_group_name_H-M   'P 1'
#
loop_
_entity.id
_entity.type
_entity.pdbx_description
1 polymer ?
#
loop_
_entity_poly.entity_id
_entity_poly.type
_entity_poly.pdbx_seq_one_letter_code
_entity_poly.pdbx_strand_id
1 'polypeptide(L)'
;MKILVLIDGSKWSQKAALHAIGLAKRKNAEVVLFSVLDIAEAKAMTFNFCAQSGICEQLKDYESRIWKDMHKSIEDDQNSLLTRYRGEKVLCSGKIVEGSVRDEVVREANSGDYGLVVMGAFGRSGKTRISALLEQIGGAVSPPLLVVR
;
A
#
# COMPACT_ATOMS: atom_id res chain seq x y z
N MET A 1 11.00 -3.34 -17.53
CA MET A 1 10.72 -3.90 -16.20
C MET A 1 9.91 -2.91 -15.38
N LYS A 2 8.97 -3.41 -14.62
CA LYS A 2 8.21 -2.60 -13.65
C LYS A 2 8.56 -3.00 -12.23
N ILE A 3 8.56 -2.05 -11.34
CA ILE A 3 8.77 -2.24 -9.91
C ILE A 3 7.48 -1.92 -9.18
N LEU A 4 6.98 -2.87 -8.40
CA LEU A 4 5.81 -2.69 -7.56
C LEU A 4 6.24 -2.22 -6.17
N VAL A 5 5.70 -1.09 -5.70
CA VAL A 5 6.00 -0.56 -4.38
C VAL A 5 4.73 -0.53 -3.56
N LEU A 6 4.76 -1.17 -2.38
CA LEU A 6 3.63 -1.19 -1.48
C LEU A 6 3.61 0.09 -0.63
N ILE A 7 2.54 0.88 -0.76
CA ILE A 7 2.38 2.16 -0.08
C ILE A 7 1.22 2.07 0.91
N ASP A 8 1.50 2.27 2.18
CA ASP A 8 0.52 2.23 3.27
C ASP A 8 0.43 3.53 4.08
N GLY A 9 1.10 4.60 3.62
CA GLY A 9 1.15 5.88 4.31
C GLY A 9 2.20 5.96 5.41
N SER A 10 2.91 4.89 5.71
CA SER A 10 3.99 4.90 6.70
C SER A 10 5.26 5.55 6.16
N LYS A 11 6.11 6.03 7.06
CA LYS A 11 7.46 6.50 6.69
C LYS A 11 8.31 5.41 6.04
N TRP A 12 8.04 4.17 6.38
CA TRP A 12 8.74 3.00 5.84
C TRP A 12 8.39 2.77 4.38
N SER A 13 7.10 2.93 4.03
CA SER A 13 6.67 2.84 2.64
C SER A 13 7.18 4.02 1.80
N GLN A 14 7.34 5.20 2.38
CA GLN A 14 7.97 6.33 1.71
C GLN A 14 9.45 6.06 1.41
N LYS A 15 10.17 5.46 2.35
CA LYS A 15 11.55 5.01 2.12
C LYS A 15 11.62 3.93 1.03
N ALA A 16 10.66 3.01 1.03
CA ALA A 16 10.57 1.99 -0.01
C ALA A 16 10.39 2.63 -1.39
N ALA A 17 9.53 3.64 -1.51
CA ALA A 17 9.35 4.39 -2.75
C ALA A 17 10.65 5.07 -3.20
N LEU A 18 11.36 5.70 -2.29
CA LEU A 18 12.64 6.35 -2.59
C LEU A 18 13.67 5.35 -3.15
N HIS A 19 13.79 4.19 -2.52
CA HIS A 19 14.68 3.13 -2.99
C HIS A 19 14.27 2.61 -4.37
N ALA A 20 12.98 2.39 -4.57
CA ALA A 20 12.44 1.92 -5.86
C ALA A 20 12.71 2.91 -6.99
N ILE A 21 12.54 4.20 -6.73
CA ILE A 21 12.84 5.27 -7.71
C ILE A 21 14.33 5.25 -8.05
N GLY A 22 15.20 5.13 -7.06
CA GLY A 22 16.64 5.04 -7.29
C GLY A 22 17.04 3.84 -8.15
N LEU A 23 16.43 2.68 -7.89
CA LEU A 23 16.65 1.47 -8.70
C LEU A 23 16.10 1.64 -10.12
N ALA A 24 14.91 2.21 -10.24
CA ALA A 24 14.26 2.42 -11.54
C ALA A 24 15.08 3.33 -12.46
N LYS A 25 15.70 4.36 -11.91
CA LYS A 25 16.62 5.24 -12.66
C LYS A 25 17.78 4.45 -13.27
N ARG A 26 18.38 3.57 -12.48
CA ARG A 26 19.54 2.79 -12.92
C ARG A 26 19.18 1.68 -13.91
N LYS A 27 17.98 1.12 -13.78
CA LYS A 27 17.51 0.00 -14.58
C LYS A 27 16.58 0.41 -15.72
N ASN A 28 16.29 1.68 -15.87
CA ASN A 28 15.31 2.20 -16.82
C ASN A 28 13.94 1.48 -16.66
N ALA A 29 13.50 1.35 -15.44
CA ALA A 29 12.25 0.68 -15.07
C ALA A 29 11.14 1.67 -14.77
N GLU A 30 9.90 1.18 -14.81
CA GLU A 30 8.71 1.93 -14.36
C GLU A 30 8.43 1.57 -12.89
N VAL A 31 7.84 2.51 -12.16
CA VAL A 31 7.42 2.31 -10.76
C VAL A 31 5.92 2.42 -10.65
N VAL A 32 5.31 1.45 -10.02
CA VAL A 32 3.88 1.47 -9.67
C VAL A 32 3.74 1.55 -8.15
N LEU A 33 3.18 2.63 -7.66
CA LEU A 33 2.82 2.80 -6.26
C LEU A 33 1.49 2.10 -6.03
N PHE A 34 1.51 1.06 -5.24
CA PHE A 34 0.35 0.18 -5.04
C PHE A 34 -0.13 0.25 -3.60
N SER A 35 -1.42 0.51 -3.44
CA SER A 35 -2.06 0.56 -2.12
C SER A 35 -3.31 -0.29 -2.12
N VAL A 36 -3.59 -0.93 -0.99
CA VAL A 36 -4.79 -1.72 -0.77
C VAL A 36 -5.64 -1.05 0.30
N LEU A 37 -6.88 -0.78 -0.03
CA LEU A 37 -7.88 -0.36 0.93
C LEU A 37 -8.43 -1.62 1.60
N ASP A 38 -7.99 -1.84 2.85
CA ASP A 38 -8.30 -3.07 3.59
C ASP A 38 -9.73 -3.03 4.12
N ILE A 39 -10.58 -3.90 3.57
CA ILE A 39 -11.99 -4.02 3.95
C ILE A 39 -12.14 -4.42 5.42
N ALA A 40 -11.31 -5.35 5.89
CA ALA A 40 -11.36 -5.80 7.27
C ALA A 40 -11.01 -4.67 8.26
N GLU A 41 -10.00 -3.87 7.91
CA GLU A 41 -9.60 -2.70 8.70
C GLU A 41 -10.73 -1.66 8.75
N ALA A 42 -11.35 -1.34 7.61
CA ALA A 42 -12.45 -0.40 7.53
C ALA A 42 -13.64 -0.84 8.39
N LYS A 43 -13.99 -2.11 8.35
CA LYS A 43 -15.07 -2.68 9.18
C LYS A 43 -14.73 -2.63 10.66
N ALA A 44 -13.49 -2.95 11.03
CA ALA A 44 -13.02 -2.89 12.41
C ALA A 44 -13.07 -1.46 12.97
N MET A 45 -12.66 -0.47 12.19
CA MET A 45 -12.73 0.95 12.57
C MET A 45 -14.18 1.38 12.76
N THR A 46 -15.08 1.00 11.88
CA THR A 46 -16.52 1.30 11.97
C THR A 46 -17.11 0.69 13.23
N PHE A 47 -16.81 -0.56 13.51
CA PHE A 47 -17.29 -1.26 14.71
C PHE A 47 -16.78 -0.58 16.00
N ASN A 48 -15.51 -0.23 16.07
CA ASN A 48 -14.92 0.43 17.22
C ASN A 48 -15.54 1.80 17.44
N PHE A 49 -15.78 2.57 16.39
CA PHE A 49 -16.45 3.86 16.49
C PHE A 49 -17.86 3.72 17.05
N CYS A 50 -18.62 2.76 16.57
CA CYS A 50 -19.95 2.43 17.05
C CYS A 50 -19.93 2.07 18.56
N ALA A 51 -19.01 1.20 18.97
CA ALA A 51 -18.86 0.76 20.36
C ALA A 51 -18.52 1.91 21.31
N GLN A 52 -17.69 2.85 20.88
CA GLN A 52 -17.26 3.99 21.67
C GLN A 52 -18.34 5.09 21.76
N SER A 53 -19.05 5.37 20.67
CA SER A 53 -20.06 6.42 20.62
C SER A 53 -21.42 6.00 21.17
N GLY A 54 -21.70 4.70 21.26
CA GLY A 54 -22.99 4.17 21.65
C GLY A 54 -24.10 4.36 20.62
N ILE A 55 -23.79 4.91 19.45
CA ILE A 55 -24.75 5.20 18.38
C ILE A 55 -24.51 4.26 17.21
N CYS A 56 -25.04 3.05 17.29
CA CYS A 56 -24.90 2.05 16.24
C CYS A 56 -25.98 2.10 15.15
N GLU A 57 -27.00 2.94 15.35
CA GLU A 57 -28.14 3.07 14.42
C GLU A 57 -27.74 3.62 13.05
N GLN A 58 -26.62 4.38 12.98
CA GLN A 58 -26.10 4.99 11.76
C GLN A 58 -24.83 4.26 11.26
N LEU A 59 -24.74 2.96 11.52
CA LEU A 59 -23.55 2.17 11.21
C LEU A 59 -23.15 2.26 9.73
N LYS A 60 -24.13 2.23 8.81
CA LYS A 60 -23.86 2.34 7.37
C LYS A 60 -23.29 3.70 6.98
N ASP A 61 -23.78 4.78 7.61
CA ASP A 61 -23.27 6.13 7.34
C ASP A 61 -21.84 6.29 7.83
N TYR A 62 -21.51 5.73 8.99
CA TYR A 62 -20.16 5.73 9.54
C TYR A 62 -19.22 4.89 8.68
N GLU A 63 -19.65 3.71 8.25
CA GLU A 63 -18.88 2.83 7.37
C GLU A 63 -18.53 3.55 6.06
N SER A 64 -19.52 4.18 5.42
CA SER A 64 -19.32 4.94 4.19
C SER A 64 -18.35 6.11 4.38
N ARG A 65 -18.45 6.82 5.50
CA ARG A 65 -17.56 7.94 5.82
C ARG A 65 -16.13 7.48 6.07
N ILE A 66 -15.95 6.43 6.86
CA ILE A 66 -14.64 5.85 7.15
C ILE A 66 -13.98 5.36 5.84
N TRP A 67 -14.76 4.70 4.99
CA TRP A 67 -14.30 4.22 3.69
C TRP A 67 -13.78 5.36 2.82
N LYS A 68 -14.55 6.44 2.71
CA LYS A 68 -14.15 7.63 1.94
C LYS A 68 -12.90 8.29 2.52
N ASP A 69 -12.81 8.40 3.84
CA ASP A 69 -11.66 9.01 4.50
C ASP A 69 -10.40 8.17 4.31
N MET A 70 -10.50 6.85 4.41
CA MET A 70 -9.39 5.93 4.16
C MET A 70 -8.93 6.01 2.71
N HIS A 71 -9.86 6.00 1.75
CA HIS A 71 -9.55 6.12 0.32
C HIS A 71 -8.85 7.44 0.02
N LYS A 72 -9.35 8.54 0.55
CA LYS A 72 -8.75 9.86 0.36
C LYS A 72 -7.34 9.92 0.97
N SER A 73 -7.15 9.38 2.15
CA SER A 73 -5.85 9.34 2.81
C SER A 73 -4.81 8.59 1.97
N ILE A 74 -5.18 7.44 1.44
CA ILE A 74 -4.31 6.64 0.56
C ILE A 74 -4.01 7.39 -0.74
N GLU A 75 -5.02 8.00 -1.33
CA GLU A 75 -4.88 8.79 -2.55
C GLU A 75 -3.95 9.98 -2.34
N ASP A 76 -4.10 10.70 -1.23
CA ASP A 76 -3.23 11.82 -0.87
C ASP A 76 -1.79 11.37 -0.67
N ASP A 77 -1.56 10.23 -0.02
CA ASP A 77 -0.23 9.66 0.17
C ASP A 77 0.44 9.35 -1.18
N GLN A 78 -0.28 8.70 -2.08
CA GLN A 78 0.23 8.41 -3.42
C GLN A 78 0.49 9.68 -4.22
N ASN A 79 -0.43 10.62 -4.21
CA ASN A 79 -0.29 11.89 -4.94
C ASN A 79 0.89 12.72 -4.43
N SER A 80 1.13 12.70 -3.13
CA SER A 80 2.28 13.36 -2.53
C SER A 80 3.61 12.78 -3.07
N LEU A 81 3.70 11.46 -3.15
CA LEU A 81 4.87 10.79 -3.69
C LEU A 81 5.01 11.04 -5.21
N LEU A 82 3.93 10.96 -5.97
CA LEU A 82 3.96 11.23 -7.41
C LEU A 82 4.41 12.66 -7.71
N THR A 83 3.93 13.63 -6.92
CA THR A 83 4.34 15.04 -7.06
C THR A 83 5.81 15.21 -6.73
N ARG A 84 6.28 14.58 -5.65
CA ARG A 84 7.67 14.64 -5.21
C ARG A 84 8.64 14.13 -6.27
N TYR A 85 8.27 13.07 -6.99
CA TYR A 85 9.14 12.41 -7.97
C TYR A 85 8.84 12.80 -9.42
N ARG A 86 7.97 13.78 -9.66
CA ARG A 86 7.57 14.21 -11.00
C ARG A 86 8.76 14.67 -11.87
N GLY A 87 9.74 15.31 -11.26
CA GLY A 87 10.94 15.79 -11.96
C GLY A 87 11.99 14.73 -12.24
N GLU A 88 11.79 13.52 -11.75
CA GLU A 88 12.71 12.42 -11.94
C GLU A 88 12.50 11.75 -13.30
N LYS A 89 13.57 11.21 -13.89
CA LYS A 89 13.48 10.50 -15.17
C LYS A 89 12.97 9.07 -14.99
N VAL A 90 11.86 8.92 -14.30
CA VAL A 90 11.23 7.63 -14.00
C VAL A 90 9.75 7.76 -14.25
N LEU A 91 9.20 6.82 -15.00
CA LEU A 91 7.74 6.74 -15.17
C LEU A 91 7.16 6.13 -13.88
N CYS A 92 6.36 6.92 -13.18
CA CYS A 92 5.76 6.54 -11.91
C CYS A 92 4.25 6.73 -11.96
N SER A 93 3.50 5.72 -11.55
CA SER A 93 2.04 5.77 -11.50
C SER A 93 1.52 5.21 -10.19
N GLY A 94 0.27 5.51 -9.85
CA GLY A 94 -0.40 4.99 -8.66
C GLY A 94 -1.55 4.07 -9.00
N LYS A 95 -1.76 3.06 -8.17
CA LYS A 95 -2.89 2.13 -8.26
C LYS A 95 -3.43 1.85 -6.86
N ILE A 96 -4.75 1.98 -6.70
CA ILE A 96 -5.45 1.71 -5.45
C ILE A 96 -6.48 0.63 -5.72
N VAL A 97 -6.48 -0.42 -4.91
CA VAL A 97 -7.46 -1.51 -4.99
C VAL A 97 -8.11 -1.72 -3.62
N GLU A 98 -9.25 -2.37 -3.62
CA GLU A 98 -10.00 -2.71 -2.41
C GLU A 98 -9.96 -4.22 -2.19
N GLY A 99 -9.78 -4.65 -0.95
CA GLY A 99 -9.83 -6.07 -0.62
C GLY A 99 -8.93 -6.45 0.54
N SER A 100 -8.47 -7.68 0.53
CA SER A 100 -7.48 -8.20 1.46
C SER A 100 -6.09 -7.80 0.98
N VAL A 101 -5.27 -7.24 1.87
CA VAL A 101 -3.90 -6.81 1.52
C VAL A 101 -3.12 -7.96 0.91
N ARG A 102 -3.14 -9.14 1.56
CA ARG A 102 -2.43 -10.32 1.06
C ARG A 102 -2.87 -10.70 -0.35
N ASP A 103 -4.18 -10.86 -0.56
CA ASP A 103 -4.70 -11.37 -1.82
C ASP A 103 -4.48 -10.39 -2.97
N GLU A 104 -4.67 -9.11 -2.71
CA GLU A 104 -4.50 -8.08 -3.74
C GLU A 104 -3.02 -7.86 -4.10
N VAL A 105 -2.13 -7.90 -3.12
CA VAL A 105 -0.68 -7.80 -3.36
C VAL A 105 -0.19 -8.99 -4.18
N VAL A 106 -0.59 -10.21 -3.81
CA VAL A 106 -0.23 -11.42 -4.54
C VAL A 106 -0.75 -11.38 -5.98
N ARG A 107 -2.00 -10.98 -6.15
CA ARG A 107 -2.62 -10.87 -7.48
C ARG A 107 -1.86 -9.88 -8.37
N GLU A 108 -1.59 -8.70 -7.86
CA GLU A 108 -0.89 -7.66 -8.62
C GLU A 108 0.55 -8.07 -8.93
N ALA A 109 1.28 -8.56 -7.94
CA ALA A 109 2.67 -8.97 -8.11
C ALA A 109 2.82 -10.08 -9.15
N ASN A 110 1.85 -10.98 -9.22
CA ASN A 110 1.87 -12.14 -10.12
C ASN A 110 1.20 -11.86 -11.48
N SER A 111 0.84 -10.62 -11.77
CA SER A 111 0.23 -10.25 -13.06
C SER A 111 1.16 -10.43 -14.27
N GLY A 112 2.44 -10.67 -14.04
CA GLY A 112 3.44 -10.93 -15.08
C GLY A 112 4.26 -9.72 -15.49
N ASP A 113 3.91 -8.52 -15.02
CA ASP A 113 4.56 -7.28 -15.44
C ASP A 113 5.72 -6.85 -14.55
N TYR A 114 5.80 -7.38 -13.34
CA TYR A 114 6.73 -6.89 -12.31
C TYR A 114 7.98 -7.76 -12.21
N GLY A 115 9.14 -7.10 -12.17
CA GLY A 115 10.45 -7.73 -11.93
C GLY A 115 10.93 -7.62 -10.50
N LEU A 116 10.26 -6.80 -9.67
CA LEU A 116 10.64 -6.58 -8.27
C LEU A 116 9.43 -6.04 -7.50
N VAL A 117 9.28 -6.49 -6.26
CA VAL A 117 8.34 -5.92 -5.28
C VAL A 117 9.15 -5.29 -4.16
N VAL A 118 8.85 -4.04 -3.82
CA VAL A 118 9.53 -3.29 -2.74
C VAL A 118 8.51 -2.95 -1.67
N MET A 119 8.85 -3.23 -0.43
CA MET A 119 7.98 -2.93 0.71
C MET A 119 8.79 -2.37 1.87
N GLY A 120 8.13 -1.59 2.73
CA GLY A 120 8.72 -1.13 3.97
C GLY A 120 8.79 -2.23 5.02
N ALA A 121 9.73 -2.07 5.95
CA ALA A 121 9.95 -3.05 7.02
C ALA A 121 8.80 -3.10 8.03
N PHE A 122 8.08 -2.00 8.22
CA PHE A 122 7.00 -1.88 9.19
C PHE A 122 5.78 -1.22 8.57
N GLY A 123 4.60 -1.51 9.12
CA GLY A 123 3.37 -0.90 8.69
C GLY A 123 3.11 0.46 9.34
N ARG A 124 1.92 1.00 9.07
CA ARG A 124 1.49 2.35 9.46
C ARG A 124 1.56 2.60 10.97
N SER A 125 1.24 1.61 11.79
CA SER A 125 1.28 1.72 13.24
C SER A 125 2.68 1.56 13.84
N GLY A 126 3.67 1.21 13.03
CA GLY A 126 5.00 0.82 13.49
C GLY A 126 5.02 -0.51 14.25
N LYS A 127 3.86 -1.13 14.43
CA LYS A 127 3.68 -2.39 15.19
C LYS A 127 3.53 -3.61 14.30
N THR A 128 3.22 -3.42 13.02
CA THR A 128 3.12 -4.53 12.08
C THR A 128 4.52 -5.07 11.83
N ARG A 129 4.75 -6.28 12.29
CA ARG A 129 6.04 -6.92 12.08
C ARG A 129 6.24 -7.23 10.61
N ILE A 130 7.45 -7.02 10.11
CA ILE A 130 7.86 -7.45 8.77
C ILE A 130 7.38 -8.88 8.52
N SER A 131 7.54 -9.75 9.51
CA SER A 131 7.24 -11.16 9.41
C SER A 131 5.80 -11.46 9.05
N ALA A 132 4.83 -10.65 9.49
CA ALA A 132 3.41 -10.94 9.26
C ALA A 132 3.06 -10.90 7.77
N LEU A 133 3.33 -9.79 7.09
CA LEU A 133 3.05 -9.67 5.66
C LEU A 133 4.01 -10.49 4.82
N LEU A 134 5.29 -10.49 5.17
CA LEU A 134 6.32 -11.24 4.45
C LEU A 134 6.03 -12.75 4.48
N GLU A 135 5.60 -13.30 5.61
CA GLU A 135 5.19 -14.71 5.70
C GLU A 135 3.97 -15.00 4.82
N GLN A 136 3.04 -14.06 4.75
CA GLN A 136 1.82 -14.22 3.94
C GLN A 136 2.10 -14.17 2.46
N ILE A 137 3.00 -13.33 1.99
CA ILE A 137 3.22 -13.10 0.56
C ILE A 137 4.52 -13.68 0.03
N GLY A 138 5.53 -13.92 0.88
CA GLY A 138 6.89 -14.27 0.46
C GLY A 138 6.98 -15.52 -0.40
N GLY A 139 6.17 -16.53 -0.09
CA GLY A 139 6.12 -17.77 -0.88
C GLY A 139 5.09 -17.74 -2.01
N ALA A 140 4.27 -16.70 -2.10
CA ALA A 140 3.16 -16.61 -3.05
C ALA A 140 3.41 -15.66 -4.21
N VAL A 141 4.37 -14.72 -4.08
CA VAL A 141 4.71 -13.76 -5.14
C VAL A 141 5.87 -14.30 -5.99
N SER A 142 5.74 -14.17 -7.31
CA SER A 142 6.76 -14.64 -8.24
C SER A 142 7.99 -13.72 -8.32
N PRO A 143 7.85 -12.39 -8.30
CA PRO A 143 9.02 -11.51 -8.34
C PRO A 143 9.79 -11.53 -7.02
N PRO A 144 11.09 -11.20 -7.05
CA PRO A 144 11.87 -10.97 -5.83
C PRO A 144 11.26 -9.86 -4.95
N LEU A 145 11.45 -9.98 -3.65
CA LEU A 145 11.01 -9.02 -2.65
C LEU A 145 12.21 -8.26 -2.07
N LEU A 146 12.12 -6.94 -2.03
CA LEU A 146 13.06 -6.08 -1.33
C LEU A 146 12.34 -5.41 -0.17
N VAL A 147 12.86 -5.62 1.03
CA VAL A 147 12.33 -5.00 2.25
C VAL A 147 13.23 -3.84 2.65
N VAL A 148 12.66 -2.64 2.74
CA VAL A 148 13.40 -1.41 3.07
C VAL A 148 13.15 -1.03 4.53
N ARG A 149 14.21 -0.83 5.22
CA ARG A 149 14.20 -0.50 6.63
C ARG A 149 14.49 0.98 6.90
#